data_32c6b1c09b8d351f21d8b05d23c24536
#
_entry.id   32c6b1c09b8d351f21d8b05d23c24536
#
_cell.length_a   1.000
_cell.length_b   1.000
_cell.length_c   1.000
_cell.angle_alpha   90.00
_cell.angle_beta   90.00
_cell.angle_gamma   90.00
#
_symmetry.space_group_name_H-M   'P 1'
#
loop_
_entity.id
_entity.type
_entity.pdbx_description
1 polymer ?
#
loop_
_entity_poly.entity_id
_entity_poly.type
_entity_poly.pdbx_seq_one_letter_code
_entity_poly.pdbx_strand_id
1 'polypeptide(L)'
;MTPPWKQHMDSLQIKDLNEIFRTSKPVIGMVHCWPLPGAPGYSGYGMQAIIDSALRDTEALAEGGVDGLIVENMWDIPFRAGPHIQPESIAAHAVVAAAVRRAFGLPMGINLVHNGGVALLGIAIASGADFIRVCMFTGAGVWDAGEWDEGCAADLMRRRKELHAEPIKLFADVDKKHSVRFPGIDLATHIEWTRFFGADALIVSGRMTGDAPDIGKVREAKALAGDRPLLIGSGADERNIGVFMEVADGVIVGSSIKQDGICENPVDLERVRRLVAAARS
;
A
#
# COMPACT_ATOMS: atom_id res chain seq x y z
N MET A 1 -31.48 17.70 -0.96
CA MET A 1 -31.11 16.65 -1.95
C MET A 1 -29.61 16.70 -2.22
N THR A 2 -28.95 15.56 -2.17
CA THR A 2 -27.51 15.47 -2.52
C THR A 2 -27.33 15.73 -4.02
N PRO A 3 -26.44 16.64 -4.45
CA PRO A 3 -26.25 16.93 -5.87
C PRO A 3 -25.78 15.69 -6.66
N PRO A 4 -26.14 15.56 -7.95
CA PRO A 4 -25.82 14.38 -8.76
C PRO A 4 -24.32 14.03 -8.82
N TRP A 5 -23.46 15.05 -8.89
CA TRP A 5 -22.00 14.82 -8.91
C TRP A 5 -21.50 14.19 -7.61
N LYS A 6 -22.08 14.58 -6.45
CA LYS A 6 -21.68 14.01 -5.16
C LYS A 6 -22.17 12.57 -5.03
N GLN A 7 -23.41 12.27 -5.47
CA GLN A 7 -23.92 10.90 -5.53
C GLN A 7 -23.03 10.01 -6.41
N HIS A 8 -22.55 10.53 -7.55
CA HIS A 8 -21.62 9.83 -8.42
C HIS A 8 -20.28 9.56 -7.73
N MET A 9 -19.69 10.57 -7.08
CA MET A 9 -18.43 10.38 -6.33
C MET A 9 -18.59 9.34 -5.22
N ASP A 10 -19.66 9.40 -4.45
CA ASP A 10 -19.94 8.46 -3.36
C ASP A 10 -20.17 7.01 -3.89
N SER A 11 -20.71 6.85 -5.10
CA SER A 11 -20.94 5.54 -5.71
C SER A 11 -19.67 4.85 -6.21
N LEU A 12 -18.57 5.58 -6.37
CA LEU A 12 -17.28 5.03 -6.80
C LEU A 12 -16.45 4.46 -5.63
N GLN A 13 -16.79 4.83 -4.41
CA GLN A 13 -16.06 4.46 -3.21
C GLN A 13 -16.54 3.14 -2.64
N ILE A 14 -15.60 2.32 -2.13
CA ILE A 14 -15.96 1.11 -1.41
C ILE A 14 -16.58 1.45 -0.05
N LYS A 15 -17.52 0.63 0.37
CA LYS A 15 -18.14 0.71 1.70
C LYS A 15 -17.54 -0.32 2.65
N ASP A 16 -17.00 -1.41 2.10
CA ASP A 16 -16.43 -2.52 2.84
C ASP A 16 -15.28 -3.15 2.04
N LEU A 17 -14.24 -3.60 2.74
CA LEU A 17 -13.12 -4.33 2.15
C LEU A 17 -13.52 -5.69 1.56
N ASN A 18 -14.67 -6.25 1.93
CA ASN A 18 -15.25 -7.44 1.29
C ASN A 18 -15.42 -7.30 -0.22
N GLU A 19 -15.61 -6.08 -0.73
CA GLU A 19 -15.75 -5.83 -2.16
C GLU A 19 -14.48 -6.21 -2.95
N ILE A 20 -13.32 -6.24 -2.25
CA ILE A 20 -12.03 -6.60 -2.85
C ILE A 20 -11.53 -7.95 -2.32
N PHE A 21 -11.51 -8.15 -1.00
CA PHE A 21 -10.78 -9.24 -0.33
C PHE A 21 -11.65 -10.44 0.08
N ARG A 22 -12.97 -10.38 -0.11
CA ARG A 22 -13.93 -11.38 0.35
C ARG A 22 -13.90 -11.61 1.89
N THR A 23 -13.36 -10.65 2.61
CA THR A 23 -13.36 -10.56 4.07
C THR A 23 -13.37 -9.08 4.47
N SER A 24 -14.01 -8.76 5.60
CA SER A 24 -14.06 -7.39 6.12
C SER A 24 -12.77 -6.96 6.83
N LYS A 25 -11.90 -7.93 7.18
CA LYS A 25 -10.66 -7.69 7.91
C LYS A 25 -9.47 -8.42 7.26
N PRO A 26 -9.02 -7.98 6.06
CA PRO A 26 -7.96 -8.67 5.34
C PRO A 26 -6.59 -8.54 6.01
N VAL A 27 -5.82 -9.60 5.90
CA VAL A 27 -4.37 -9.61 6.06
C VAL A 27 -3.75 -9.52 4.68
N ILE A 28 -3.05 -8.42 4.39
CA ILE A 28 -2.45 -8.13 3.08
C ILE A 28 -0.93 -8.29 3.18
N GLY A 29 -0.36 -9.22 2.41
CA GLY A 29 1.07 -9.50 2.40
C GLY A 29 1.84 -8.63 1.41
N MET A 30 3.02 -8.14 1.82
CA MET A 30 3.90 -7.35 0.97
C MET A 30 4.83 -8.24 0.14
N VAL A 31 4.84 -8.02 -1.17
CA VAL A 31 5.83 -8.55 -2.12
C VAL A 31 6.82 -7.43 -2.42
N HIS A 32 7.98 -7.47 -1.78
CA HIS A 32 9.04 -6.48 -1.96
C HIS A 32 9.92 -6.86 -3.14
N CYS A 33 9.85 -6.10 -4.23
CA CYS A 33 10.73 -6.32 -5.38
C CYS A 33 12.19 -6.08 -4.99
N TRP A 34 13.10 -6.88 -5.52
CA TRP A 34 14.52 -6.53 -5.54
C TRP A 34 14.72 -5.21 -6.27
N PRO A 35 15.88 -4.52 -6.08
CA PRO A 35 16.13 -3.26 -6.79
C PRO A 35 15.83 -3.37 -8.27
N LEU A 36 14.96 -2.48 -8.76
CA LEU A 36 14.54 -2.47 -10.16
C LEU A 36 15.61 -1.77 -11.04
N PRO A 37 15.64 -2.01 -12.37
CA PRO A 37 16.46 -1.23 -13.28
C PRO A 37 16.27 0.28 -13.06
N GLY A 38 17.38 1.01 -12.94
CA GLY A 38 17.38 2.44 -12.56
C GLY A 38 17.66 2.70 -11.08
N ALA A 39 17.41 1.73 -10.20
CA ALA A 39 17.75 1.85 -8.79
C ALA A 39 19.28 1.67 -8.54
N PRO A 40 19.89 2.39 -7.57
CA PRO A 40 21.32 2.26 -7.27
C PRO A 40 21.74 0.84 -6.88
N GLY A 41 20.86 0.07 -6.26
CA GLY A 41 21.13 -1.32 -5.87
C GLY A 41 21.01 -2.34 -7.02
N TYR A 42 20.58 -1.93 -8.21
CA TYR A 42 20.45 -2.84 -9.36
C TYR A 42 21.83 -3.16 -9.96
N SER A 43 22.27 -4.41 -9.87
CA SER A 43 23.59 -4.85 -10.33
C SER A 43 23.56 -5.64 -11.64
N GLY A 44 22.48 -5.52 -12.44
CA GLY A 44 22.40 -6.16 -13.76
C GLY A 44 22.00 -7.64 -13.74
N TYR A 45 21.45 -8.17 -12.65
CA TYR A 45 21.01 -9.57 -12.53
C TYR A 45 19.80 -9.97 -13.40
N GLY A 46 19.23 -9.01 -14.11
CA GLY A 46 18.15 -9.23 -15.08
C GLY A 46 16.75 -9.33 -14.49
N MET A 47 15.77 -9.04 -15.30
CA MET A 47 14.36 -9.03 -14.89
C MET A 47 13.85 -10.40 -14.43
N GLN A 48 14.35 -11.49 -15.01
CA GLN A 48 13.89 -12.83 -14.62
C GLN A 48 14.18 -13.14 -13.16
N ALA A 49 15.36 -12.75 -12.64
CA ALA A 49 15.71 -12.94 -11.23
C ALA A 49 14.78 -12.18 -10.28
N ILE A 50 14.39 -10.96 -10.66
CA ILE A 50 13.43 -10.14 -9.88
C ILE A 50 12.05 -10.80 -9.87
N ILE A 51 11.58 -11.26 -11.04
CA ILE A 51 10.30 -11.95 -11.18
C ILE A 51 10.29 -13.24 -10.36
N ASP A 52 11.32 -14.07 -10.46
CA ASP A 52 11.42 -15.33 -9.72
C ASP A 52 11.42 -15.09 -8.20
N SER A 53 12.09 -14.03 -7.73
CA SER A 53 12.07 -13.65 -6.32
C SER A 53 10.66 -13.23 -5.87
N ALA A 54 9.99 -12.38 -6.64
CA ALA A 54 8.62 -11.94 -6.34
C ALA A 54 7.62 -13.10 -6.35
N LEU A 55 7.75 -14.05 -7.29
CA LEU A 55 6.89 -15.21 -7.34
C LEU A 55 7.08 -16.16 -6.15
N ARG A 56 8.33 -16.42 -5.72
CA ARG A 56 8.61 -17.21 -4.51
C ARG A 56 8.00 -16.59 -3.26
N ASP A 57 8.16 -15.27 -3.07
CA ASP A 57 7.57 -14.58 -1.94
C ASP A 57 6.04 -14.64 -1.99
N THR A 58 5.46 -14.48 -3.19
CA THR A 58 4.00 -14.56 -3.39
C THR A 58 3.45 -15.96 -3.10
N GLU A 59 4.15 -17.01 -3.51
CA GLU A 59 3.78 -18.41 -3.22
C GLU A 59 3.68 -18.66 -1.71
N ALA A 60 4.71 -18.25 -0.95
CA ALA A 60 4.71 -18.38 0.50
C ALA A 60 3.58 -17.56 1.17
N LEU A 61 3.27 -16.37 0.66
CA LEU A 61 2.15 -15.55 1.12
C LEU A 61 0.79 -16.23 0.87
N ALA A 62 0.58 -16.71 -0.36
CA ALA A 62 -0.66 -17.37 -0.75
C ALA A 62 -0.90 -18.66 0.02
N GLU A 63 0.12 -19.53 0.14
CA GLU A 63 0.06 -20.76 0.92
C GLU A 63 -0.08 -20.50 2.43
N GLY A 64 0.44 -19.38 2.91
CA GLY A 64 0.29 -18.92 4.29
C GLY A 64 -1.09 -18.36 4.62
N GLY A 65 -1.92 -18.12 3.60
CA GLY A 65 -3.34 -17.78 3.74
C GLY A 65 -3.61 -16.29 3.92
N VAL A 66 -2.77 -15.39 3.34
CA VAL A 66 -3.11 -13.96 3.26
C VAL A 66 -4.30 -13.75 2.33
N ASP A 67 -5.05 -12.66 2.56
CA ASP A 67 -6.27 -12.35 1.82
C ASP A 67 -5.99 -11.49 0.56
N GLY A 68 -4.81 -10.89 0.48
CA GLY A 68 -4.39 -10.06 -0.64
C GLY A 68 -2.90 -9.74 -0.62
N LEU A 69 -2.44 -9.09 -1.67
CA LEU A 69 -1.03 -8.77 -1.91
C LEU A 69 -0.85 -7.29 -2.22
N ILE A 70 0.33 -6.74 -1.90
CA ILE A 70 0.82 -5.48 -2.47
C ILE A 70 2.22 -5.72 -3.03
N VAL A 71 2.41 -5.45 -4.32
CA VAL A 71 3.72 -5.46 -4.98
C VAL A 71 4.33 -4.06 -4.84
N GLU A 72 5.56 -3.98 -4.29
CA GLU A 72 6.21 -2.72 -3.94
C GLU A 72 7.68 -2.71 -4.36
N ASN A 73 8.17 -1.57 -4.86
CA ASN A 73 9.58 -1.33 -5.20
C ASN A 73 10.44 -1.01 -3.96
N MET A 74 10.34 -1.82 -2.90
CA MET A 74 10.93 -1.54 -1.58
C MET A 74 12.43 -1.29 -1.59
N TRP A 75 13.17 -1.81 -2.56
CA TRP A 75 14.64 -1.73 -2.59
C TRP A 75 15.21 -0.76 -3.62
N ASP A 76 14.37 0.11 -4.19
CA ASP A 76 14.82 1.20 -5.09
C ASP A 76 15.44 2.38 -4.31
N ILE A 77 16.06 2.11 -3.17
CA ILE A 77 16.63 3.12 -2.27
C ILE A 77 17.98 3.69 -2.78
N PRO A 78 18.20 5.02 -2.58
CA PRO A 78 17.25 6.02 -2.10
C PRO A 78 16.15 6.28 -3.14
N PHE A 79 14.93 6.34 -2.67
CA PHE A 79 13.78 6.51 -3.56
C PHE A 79 13.75 7.89 -4.22
N ARG A 80 13.00 8.00 -5.33
CA ARG A 80 12.64 9.25 -5.98
C ARG A 80 11.15 9.49 -5.84
N ALA A 81 10.74 10.75 -5.66
CA ALA A 81 9.33 11.08 -5.52
C ALA A 81 8.65 11.38 -6.87
N GLY A 82 7.39 11.03 -6.99
CA GLY A 82 6.47 11.44 -8.04
C GLY A 82 7.02 11.43 -9.46
N PRO A 83 7.11 12.59 -10.11
CA PRO A 83 7.53 12.68 -11.51
C PRO A 83 9.01 12.36 -11.74
N HIS A 84 9.80 12.22 -10.69
CA HIS A 84 11.24 11.91 -10.77
C HIS A 84 11.55 10.41 -10.74
N ILE A 85 10.53 9.56 -10.59
CA ILE A 85 10.69 8.10 -10.68
C ILE A 85 11.04 7.73 -12.12
N GLN A 86 12.11 6.95 -12.29
CA GLN A 86 12.63 6.60 -13.60
C GLN A 86 11.64 5.72 -14.38
N PRO A 87 11.47 5.96 -15.69
CA PRO A 87 10.56 5.17 -16.52
C PRO A 87 10.91 3.69 -16.59
N GLU A 88 12.19 3.33 -16.53
CA GLU A 88 12.65 1.95 -16.47
C GLU A 88 12.20 1.23 -15.19
N SER A 89 12.20 1.88 -14.03
CA SER A 89 11.68 1.32 -12.78
C SER A 89 10.17 1.11 -12.85
N ILE A 90 9.43 2.07 -13.43
CA ILE A 90 7.98 1.97 -13.64
C ILE A 90 7.65 0.78 -14.55
N ALA A 91 8.36 0.66 -15.67
CA ALA A 91 8.17 -0.43 -16.64
C ALA A 91 8.49 -1.79 -16.02
N ALA A 92 9.62 -1.89 -15.31
CA ALA A 92 10.03 -3.11 -14.62
C ALA A 92 9.02 -3.53 -13.55
N HIS A 93 8.53 -2.58 -12.74
CA HIS A 93 7.51 -2.85 -11.73
C HIS A 93 6.23 -3.40 -12.36
N ALA A 94 5.75 -2.81 -13.47
CA ALA A 94 4.57 -3.31 -14.18
C ALA A 94 4.76 -4.76 -14.67
N VAL A 95 5.95 -5.11 -15.16
CA VAL A 95 6.28 -6.48 -15.60
C VAL A 95 6.25 -7.46 -14.45
N VAL A 96 6.85 -7.12 -13.28
CA VAL A 96 6.82 -7.97 -12.08
C VAL A 96 5.40 -8.15 -11.58
N ALA A 97 4.65 -7.06 -11.42
CA ALA A 97 3.27 -7.10 -10.95
C ALA A 97 2.37 -7.94 -11.89
N ALA A 98 2.53 -7.81 -13.21
CA ALA A 98 1.80 -8.63 -14.18
C ALA A 98 2.17 -10.11 -14.10
N ALA A 99 3.42 -10.46 -13.77
CA ALA A 99 3.84 -11.85 -13.54
C ALA A 99 3.18 -12.43 -12.29
N VAL A 100 3.18 -11.69 -11.17
CA VAL A 100 2.48 -12.05 -9.93
C VAL A 100 0.99 -12.27 -10.19
N ARG A 101 0.32 -11.33 -10.87
CA ARG A 101 -1.12 -11.42 -11.19
C ARG A 101 -1.48 -12.65 -12.00
N ARG A 102 -0.64 -13.01 -12.98
CA ARG A 102 -0.88 -14.20 -13.81
C ARG A 102 -0.70 -15.52 -13.05
N ALA A 103 0.20 -15.54 -12.07
CA ALA A 103 0.51 -16.75 -11.33
C ALA A 103 -0.47 -17.00 -10.16
N PHE A 104 -1.02 -15.92 -9.57
CA PHE A 104 -1.84 -16.02 -8.36
C PHE A 104 -3.14 -15.22 -8.50
N GLY A 105 -4.24 -15.82 -8.04
CA GLY A 105 -5.60 -15.24 -8.13
C GLY A 105 -6.02 -14.37 -6.96
N LEU A 106 -5.08 -13.97 -6.07
CA LEU A 106 -5.39 -13.12 -4.92
C LEU A 106 -5.62 -11.67 -5.36
N PRO A 107 -6.47 -10.91 -4.65
CA PRO A 107 -6.55 -9.46 -4.80
C PRO A 107 -5.16 -8.82 -4.67
N MET A 108 -4.82 -7.95 -5.61
CA MET A 108 -3.47 -7.40 -5.72
C MET A 108 -3.50 -5.87 -5.79
N GLY A 109 -2.70 -5.24 -4.94
CA GLY A 109 -2.41 -3.82 -4.98
C GLY A 109 -1.01 -3.50 -5.49
N ILE A 110 -0.81 -2.26 -5.87
CA ILE A 110 0.49 -1.71 -6.26
C ILE A 110 0.86 -0.57 -5.31
N ASN A 111 2.10 -0.57 -4.83
CA ASN A 111 2.72 0.58 -4.18
C ASN A 111 4.02 0.95 -4.92
N LEU A 112 4.18 2.20 -5.26
CA LEU A 112 5.38 2.75 -5.88
C LEU A 112 5.95 3.83 -4.95
N VAL A 113 6.97 3.48 -4.20
CA VAL A 113 7.63 4.36 -3.24
C VAL A 113 8.63 5.27 -3.98
N HIS A 114 8.73 6.56 -3.70
CA HIS A 114 7.91 7.22 -2.68
C HIS A 114 6.60 7.64 -3.24
N ASN A 115 5.90 8.14 -3.55
CA ASN A 115 4.65 8.65 -4.02
C ASN A 115 4.56 8.52 -5.56
N GLY A 116 4.29 7.34 -6.01
CA GLY A 116 4.20 7.04 -7.45
C GLY A 116 3.16 7.86 -8.23
N GLY A 117 2.24 8.52 -7.52
CA GLY A 117 1.25 9.40 -8.13
C GLY A 117 0.54 8.75 -9.32
N VAL A 118 0.54 9.43 -10.46
CA VAL A 118 -0.11 8.96 -11.70
C VAL A 118 0.51 7.66 -12.25
N ALA A 119 1.80 7.41 -12.01
CA ALA A 119 2.46 6.20 -12.49
C ALA A 119 1.86 4.93 -11.87
N LEU A 120 1.36 4.99 -10.63
CA LEU A 120 0.64 3.89 -9.99
C LEU A 120 -0.54 3.40 -10.83
N LEU A 121 -1.34 4.29 -11.41
CA LEU A 121 -2.46 3.89 -12.28
C LEU A 121 -1.97 3.16 -13.53
N GLY A 122 -0.88 3.63 -14.15
CA GLY A 122 -0.29 2.97 -15.31
C GLY A 122 0.15 1.53 -15.00
N ILE A 123 0.85 1.34 -13.88
CA ILE A 123 1.26 0.02 -13.41
C ILE A 123 0.04 -0.85 -13.09
N ALA A 124 -0.95 -0.31 -12.36
CA ALA A 124 -2.14 -1.05 -11.96
C ALA A 124 -2.98 -1.51 -13.16
N ILE A 125 -3.19 -0.63 -14.14
CA ILE A 125 -3.89 -0.97 -15.38
C ILE A 125 -3.13 -2.06 -16.15
N ALA A 126 -1.82 -1.90 -16.34
CA ALA A 126 -0.99 -2.82 -17.11
C ALA A 126 -0.87 -4.20 -16.44
N SER A 127 -0.91 -4.27 -15.12
CA SER A 127 -0.81 -5.51 -14.35
C SER A 127 -2.16 -6.15 -13.99
N GLY A 128 -3.28 -5.41 -14.14
CA GLY A 128 -4.61 -5.85 -13.71
C GLY A 128 -4.78 -5.83 -12.18
N ALA A 129 -4.16 -4.87 -11.49
CA ALA A 129 -4.30 -4.72 -10.06
C ALA A 129 -5.68 -4.19 -9.65
N ASP A 130 -6.14 -4.59 -8.47
CA ASP A 130 -7.46 -4.25 -7.93
C ASP A 130 -7.45 -2.91 -7.17
N PHE A 131 -6.30 -2.52 -6.62
CA PHE A 131 -6.13 -1.27 -5.87
C PHE A 131 -4.70 -0.72 -5.98
N ILE A 132 -4.53 0.53 -5.56
CA ILE A 132 -3.23 1.19 -5.40
C ILE A 132 -3.08 1.71 -3.97
N ARG A 133 -1.86 1.65 -3.43
CA ARG A 133 -1.49 2.35 -2.20
C ARG A 133 -0.75 3.63 -2.54
N VAL A 134 -1.25 4.77 -2.05
CA VAL A 134 -0.70 6.10 -2.32
C VAL A 134 -0.09 6.67 -1.05
N CYS A 135 1.21 6.92 -1.07
CA CYS A 135 1.96 7.35 0.11
C CYS A 135 1.68 8.80 0.52
N MET A 136 1.47 9.71 -0.44
CA MET A 136 1.10 11.09 -0.20
C MET A 136 -0.03 11.46 -1.18
N PHE A 137 -1.26 11.20 -0.76
CA PHE A 137 -2.43 11.52 -1.59
C PHE A 137 -2.80 12.98 -1.47
N THR A 138 -2.85 13.51 -0.23
CA THR A 138 -3.17 14.89 0.08
C THR A 138 -2.10 15.50 0.98
N GLY A 139 -2.08 16.84 1.09
CA GLY A 139 -1.09 17.54 1.90
C GLY A 139 0.28 17.61 1.24
N ALA A 140 1.30 17.76 2.07
CA ALA A 140 2.70 17.79 1.65
C ALA A 140 3.62 17.41 2.81
N GLY A 141 4.86 17.03 2.51
CA GLY A 141 5.85 16.68 3.51
C GLY A 141 7.26 16.57 2.97
N VAL A 142 8.19 16.23 3.85
CA VAL A 142 9.58 15.95 3.51
C VAL A 142 9.89 14.50 3.88
N TRP A 143 10.52 13.78 2.97
CA TRP A 143 11.00 12.42 3.18
C TRP A 143 12.40 12.40 3.81
N ASP A 144 12.76 11.29 4.42
CA ASP A 144 14.06 11.07 5.04
C ASP A 144 15.24 11.24 4.07
N ALA A 145 15.06 10.97 2.78
CA ALA A 145 16.05 11.26 1.73
C ALA A 145 16.15 12.75 1.37
N GLY A 146 15.35 13.62 2.00
CA GLY A 146 15.39 15.08 1.78
C GLY A 146 14.56 15.59 0.62
N GLU A 147 13.79 14.75 -0.06
CA GLU A 147 12.90 15.19 -1.13
C GLU A 147 11.59 15.78 -0.55
N TRP A 148 11.14 16.87 -1.15
CA TRP A 148 9.82 17.44 -0.94
C TRP A 148 8.80 16.61 -1.72
N ASP A 149 7.71 16.24 -1.06
CA ASP A 149 6.63 15.48 -1.66
C ASP A 149 5.30 16.21 -1.50
N GLU A 150 4.56 16.33 -2.59
CA GLU A 150 3.27 16.98 -2.66
C GLU A 150 2.16 15.95 -2.86
N GLY A 151 0.98 16.26 -2.31
CA GLY A 151 -0.20 15.44 -2.53
C GLY A 151 -0.58 15.35 -4.01
N CYS A 152 -0.77 14.14 -4.49
CA CYS A 152 -1.06 13.87 -5.91
C CYS A 152 -2.56 13.79 -6.23
N ALA A 153 -3.46 14.10 -5.29
CA ALA A 153 -4.91 13.89 -5.44
C ALA A 153 -5.48 14.54 -6.71
N ALA A 154 -5.07 15.78 -7.00
CA ALA A 154 -5.61 16.53 -8.14
C ALA A 154 -5.33 15.83 -9.47
N ASP A 155 -4.08 15.42 -9.70
CA ASP A 155 -3.67 14.76 -10.94
C ASP A 155 -4.11 13.31 -10.99
N LEU A 156 -3.99 12.59 -9.90
CA LEU A 156 -4.38 11.19 -9.81
C LEU A 156 -5.87 10.99 -10.08
N MET A 157 -6.75 11.80 -9.47
CA MET A 157 -8.20 11.66 -9.66
C MET A 157 -8.64 12.06 -11.07
N ARG A 158 -8.03 13.09 -11.68
CA ARG A 158 -8.28 13.44 -13.10
C ARG A 158 -7.84 12.30 -14.01
N ARG A 159 -6.62 11.80 -13.82
CA ARG A 159 -6.06 10.74 -14.63
C ARG A 159 -6.81 9.43 -14.48
N ARG A 160 -7.26 9.12 -13.26
CA ARG A 160 -8.14 7.95 -12.98
C ARG A 160 -9.41 8.00 -13.82
N LYS A 161 -10.03 9.19 -13.93
CA LYS A 161 -11.21 9.40 -14.78
C LYS A 161 -10.91 9.27 -16.26
N GLU A 162 -9.85 9.92 -16.75
CA GLU A 162 -9.44 9.88 -18.16
C GLU A 162 -9.13 8.47 -18.66
N LEU A 163 -8.53 7.64 -17.79
CA LEU A 163 -8.13 6.27 -18.11
C LEU A 163 -9.24 5.23 -17.83
N HIS A 164 -10.43 5.66 -17.40
CA HIS A 164 -11.52 4.78 -16.99
C HIS A 164 -11.08 3.76 -15.92
N ALA A 165 -10.23 4.21 -14.98
CA ALA A 165 -9.62 3.41 -13.93
C ALA A 165 -10.36 3.50 -12.58
N GLU A 166 -11.62 3.92 -12.58
CA GLU A 166 -12.46 3.99 -11.38
C GLU A 166 -12.65 2.64 -10.66
N PRO A 167 -12.61 1.49 -11.34
CA PRO A 167 -12.61 0.19 -10.66
C PRO A 167 -11.40 -0.06 -9.76
N ILE A 168 -10.22 0.52 -10.09
CA ILE A 168 -9.01 0.42 -9.27
C ILE A 168 -9.20 1.27 -8.01
N LYS A 169 -9.18 0.64 -6.84
CA LYS A 169 -9.44 1.32 -5.56
C LYS A 169 -8.20 2.03 -5.04
N LEU A 170 -8.41 3.10 -4.26
CA LEU A 170 -7.37 4.01 -3.80
C LEU A 170 -7.25 3.93 -2.27
N PHE A 171 -6.16 3.33 -1.78
CA PHE A 171 -5.80 3.26 -0.37
C PHE A 171 -4.71 4.29 -0.09
N ALA A 172 -4.98 5.26 0.79
CA ALA A 172 -4.10 6.40 1.03
C ALA A 172 -3.50 6.39 2.43
N ASP A 173 -2.18 6.55 2.53
CA ASP A 173 -1.53 6.79 3.81
C ASP A 173 -1.91 8.18 4.35
N VAL A 174 -2.39 8.23 5.60
CA VAL A 174 -2.70 9.49 6.31
C VAL A 174 -1.66 9.80 7.40
N ASP A 175 -0.79 8.84 7.67
CA ASP A 175 0.38 9.02 8.51
C ASP A 175 1.47 8.06 8.04
N LYS A 176 2.28 8.54 7.10
CA LYS A 176 3.28 7.72 6.41
C LYS A 176 4.58 7.69 7.20
N LYS A 177 5.15 6.50 7.34
CA LYS A 177 6.52 6.29 7.86
C LYS A 177 7.57 6.97 6.97
N HIS A 178 8.75 7.24 7.51
CA HIS A 178 9.87 7.88 6.80
C HIS A 178 9.58 9.30 6.30
N SER A 179 8.55 9.97 6.80
CA SER A 179 8.20 11.33 6.37
C SER A 179 7.79 12.22 7.54
N VAL A 180 7.96 13.51 7.34
CA VAL A 180 7.47 14.55 8.23
C VAL A 180 6.50 15.42 7.42
N ARG A 181 5.24 15.45 7.85
CA ARG A 181 4.22 16.30 7.24
C ARG A 181 4.57 17.77 7.37
N PHE A 182 4.08 18.56 6.44
CA PHE A 182 4.20 20.03 6.53
C PHE A 182 3.61 20.54 7.87
N PRO A 183 4.30 21.44 8.59
CA PRO A 183 3.80 22.00 9.83
C PRO A 183 2.40 22.59 9.67
N GLY A 184 1.49 22.24 10.60
CA GLY A 184 0.09 22.68 10.56
C GLY A 184 -0.86 21.67 9.91
N ILE A 185 -0.38 20.62 9.27
CA ILE A 185 -1.21 19.49 8.84
C ILE A 185 -1.18 18.42 9.93
N ASP A 186 -2.13 18.43 10.84
CA ASP A 186 -2.29 17.39 11.85
C ASP A 186 -2.98 16.13 11.27
N LEU A 187 -3.10 15.07 12.07
CA LEU A 187 -3.70 13.82 11.65
C LEU A 187 -5.17 14.00 11.24
N ALA A 188 -5.92 14.78 12.00
CA ALA A 188 -7.35 15.01 11.75
C ALA A 188 -7.57 15.72 10.42
N THR A 189 -6.84 16.81 10.19
CA THR A 189 -6.86 17.56 8.92
C THR A 189 -6.48 16.67 7.74
N HIS A 190 -5.43 15.84 7.89
CA HIS A 190 -4.97 14.96 6.80
C HIS A 190 -6.01 13.88 6.46
N ILE A 191 -6.65 13.28 7.48
CA ILE A 191 -7.74 12.31 7.29
C ILE A 191 -8.94 12.98 6.60
N GLU A 192 -9.36 14.17 7.07
CA GLU A 192 -10.47 14.91 6.48
C GLU A 192 -10.25 15.18 4.99
N TRP A 193 -9.09 15.73 4.62
CA TRP A 193 -8.75 16.00 3.22
C TRP A 193 -8.70 14.73 2.38
N THR A 194 -8.08 13.67 2.90
CA THR A 194 -7.95 12.40 2.19
C THR A 194 -9.31 11.76 1.91
N ARG A 195 -10.23 11.80 2.87
CA ARG A 195 -11.62 11.38 2.67
C ARG A 195 -12.36 12.28 1.68
N PHE A 196 -12.20 13.60 1.81
CA PHE A 196 -12.88 14.59 0.96
C PHE A 196 -12.50 14.41 -0.52
N PHE A 197 -11.23 14.14 -0.82
CA PHE A 197 -10.74 13.92 -2.18
C PHE A 197 -10.98 12.50 -2.71
N GLY A 198 -11.58 11.61 -1.93
CA GLY A 198 -12.15 10.37 -2.44
C GLY A 198 -11.27 9.14 -2.32
N ALA A 199 -10.39 9.07 -1.32
CA ALA A 199 -9.74 7.81 -0.96
C ALA A 199 -10.78 6.74 -0.57
N ASP A 200 -10.57 5.52 -1.04
CA ASP A 200 -11.45 4.37 -0.74
C ASP A 200 -11.15 3.80 0.65
N ALA A 201 -9.88 3.77 1.06
CA ALA A 201 -9.45 3.36 2.39
C ALA A 201 -8.28 4.22 2.88
N LEU A 202 -8.09 4.25 4.20
CA LEU A 202 -7.02 5.00 4.88
C LEU A 202 -5.99 4.03 5.46
N ILE A 203 -4.72 4.46 5.51
CA ILE A 203 -3.63 3.66 6.06
C ILE A 203 -2.88 4.48 7.11
N VAL A 204 -2.67 3.89 8.30
CA VAL A 204 -1.84 4.46 9.37
C VAL A 204 -0.63 3.56 9.60
N SER A 205 0.55 4.16 9.70
CA SER A 205 1.81 3.46 9.91
C SER A 205 2.52 3.93 11.20
N GLY A 206 3.52 3.18 11.64
CA GLY A 206 4.50 3.62 12.63
C GLY A 206 5.46 4.66 12.03
N ARG A 207 6.56 4.96 12.76
CA ARG A 207 7.54 5.98 12.34
C ARG A 207 8.50 5.47 11.26
N MET A 208 8.94 4.23 11.40
CA MET A 208 9.92 3.58 10.53
C MET A 208 9.39 2.24 10.01
N THR A 209 10.10 1.62 9.06
CA THR A 209 9.77 0.26 8.59
C THR A 209 9.89 -0.74 9.74
N GLY A 210 8.83 -1.52 9.95
CA GLY A 210 8.75 -2.48 11.05
C GLY A 210 8.23 -1.91 12.37
N ASP A 211 8.20 -0.58 12.55
CA ASP A 211 7.60 0.03 13.74
C ASP A 211 6.08 -0.06 13.69
N ALA A 212 5.48 -0.47 14.81
CA ALA A 212 4.04 -0.47 14.98
C ALA A 212 3.53 0.94 15.31
N PRO A 213 2.38 1.37 14.78
CA PRO A 213 1.75 2.59 15.25
C PRO A 213 1.27 2.43 16.71
N ASP A 214 1.25 3.53 17.46
CA ASP A 214 0.63 3.56 18.78
C ASP A 214 -0.88 3.27 18.68
N ILE A 215 -1.39 2.38 19.54
CA ILE A 215 -2.80 1.95 19.48
C ILE A 215 -3.78 3.09 19.77
N GLY A 216 -3.40 4.08 20.58
CA GLY A 216 -4.19 5.28 20.83
C GLY A 216 -4.35 6.11 19.55
N LYS A 217 -3.28 6.26 18.79
CA LYS A 217 -3.29 6.91 17.47
C LYS A 217 -4.15 6.13 16.46
N VAL A 218 -4.12 4.80 16.48
CA VAL A 218 -4.98 3.98 15.62
C VAL A 218 -6.46 4.20 15.96
N ARG A 219 -6.80 4.22 17.26
CA ARG A 219 -8.17 4.52 17.72
C ARG A 219 -8.63 5.93 17.31
N GLU A 220 -7.76 6.92 17.45
CA GLU A 220 -8.02 8.29 16.99
C GLU A 220 -8.29 8.32 15.48
N ALA A 221 -7.40 7.73 14.70
CA ALA A 221 -7.56 7.66 13.24
C ALA A 221 -8.85 6.93 12.84
N LYS A 222 -9.20 5.82 13.52
CA LYS A 222 -10.44 5.07 13.27
C LYS A 222 -11.69 5.90 13.55
N ALA A 223 -11.71 6.67 14.64
CA ALA A 223 -12.81 7.57 14.97
C ALA A 223 -12.99 8.67 13.91
N LEU A 224 -11.88 9.18 13.37
CA LEU A 224 -11.86 10.22 12.33
C LEU A 224 -12.15 9.68 10.92
N ALA A 225 -11.87 8.39 10.68
CA ALA A 225 -12.07 7.74 9.38
C ALA A 225 -13.54 7.70 8.93
N GLY A 226 -14.49 7.75 9.88
CA GLY A 226 -15.93 7.72 9.61
C GLY A 226 -16.33 6.40 8.93
N ASP A 227 -16.84 6.51 7.72
CA ASP A 227 -17.27 5.37 6.89
C ASP A 227 -16.16 4.72 6.05
N ARG A 228 -14.93 5.24 6.11
CA ARG A 228 -13.81 4.66 5.37
C ARG A 228 -13.12 3.57 6.18
N PRO A 229 -12.80 2.43 5.54
CA PRO A 229 -11.94 1.43 6.14
C PRO A 229 -10.58 2.02 6.53
N LEU A 230 -10.07 1.61 7.70
CA LEU A 230 -8.74 1.97 8.20
C LEU A 230 -7.86 0.72 8.27
N LEU A 231 -6.70 0.75 7.62
CA LEU A 231 -5.71 -0.33 7.67
C LEU A 231 -4.46 0.10 8.45
N ILE A 232 -3.81 -0.88 9.09
CA ILE A 232 -2.46 -0.72 9.62
C ILE A 232 -1.45 -0.95 8.50
N GLY A 233 -0.55 0.00 8.26
CA GLY A 233 0.38 -0.03 7.11
C GLY A 233 1.76 -0.61 7.41
N SER A 234 2.11 -0.85 8.68
CA SER A 234 3.40 -1.43 9.09
C SER A 234 3.41 -1.86 10.55
N GLY A 235 4.40 -2.68 10.93
CA GLY A 235 4.69 -3.04 12.32
C GLY A 235 3.75 -4.04 12.97
N ALA A 236 2.81 -4.62 12.22
CA ALA A 236 2.01 -5.74 12.72
C ALA A 236 2.85 -7.02 12.74
N ASP A 237 2.80 -7.74 13.86
CA ASP A 237 3.41 -9.05 14.07
C ASP A 237 2.43 -9.97 14.83
N GLU A 238 2.81 -11.23 15.04
CA GLU A 238 1.95 -12.23 15.72
C GLU A 238 1.56 -11.86 17.17
N ARG A 239 2.31 -10.94 17.82
CA ARG A 239 2.06 -10.52 19.22
C ARG A 239 1.06 -9.37 19.33
N ASN A 240 0.97 -8.52 18.30
CA ASN A 240 0.16 -7.29 18.35
C ASN A 240 -1.00 -7.27 17.35
N ILE A 241 -1.01 -8.18 16.35
CA ILE A 241 -2.00 -8.17 15.28
C ILE A 241 -3.44 -8.33 15.82
N GLY A 242 -3.66 -9.15 16.84
CA GLY A 242 -4.98 -9.30 17.47
C GLY A 242 -5.52 -7.96 17.96
N VAL A 243 -4.70 -7.19 18.69
CA VAL A 243 -5.09 -5.87 19.21
C VAL A 243 -5.38 -4.87 18.07
N PHE A 244 -4.62 -4.93 17.00
CA PHE A 244 -4.90 -4.10 15.82
C PHE A 244 -6.19 -4.49 15.13
N MET A 245 -6.47 -5.77 14.99
CA MET A 245 -7.69 -6.29 14.36
C MET A 245 -8.96 -5.99 15.18
N GLU A 246 -8.86 -5.70 16.47
CA GLU A 246 -10.00 -5.19 17.27
C GLU A 246 -10.43 -3.78 16.80
N VAL A 247 -9.49 -2.95 16.36
CA VAL A 247 -9.71 -1.52 16.07
C VAL A 247 -9.74 -1.23 14.58
N ALA A 248 -8.78 -1.76 13.83
CA ALA A 248 -8.64 -1.54 12.39
C ALA A 248 -9.48 -2.52 11.57
N ASP A 249 -9.71 -2.18 10.31
CA ASP A 249 -10.45 -2.99 9.35
C ASP A 249 -9.54 -3.90 8.51
N GLY A 250 -8.24 -3.90 8.75
CA GLY A 250 -7.27 -4.77 8.09
C GLY A 250 -5.83 -4.38 8.38
N VAL A 251 -4.90 -5.23 7.97
CA VAL A 251 -3.48 -5.03 8.20
C VAL A 251 -2.65 -5.32 6.95
N ILE A 252 -1.58 -4.55 6.75
CA ILE A 252 -0.56 -4.78 5.73
C ILE A 252 0.70 -5.25 6.46
N VAL A 253 1.22 -6.42 6.09
CA VAL A 253 2.34 -7.07 6.75
C VAL A 253 3.52 -7.27 5.81
N GLY A 254 4.71 -6.91 6.27
CA GLY A 254 5.96 -7.01 5.50
C GLY A 254 7.07 -7.68 6.29
N SER A 255 7.83 -6.94 7.09
CA SER A 255 9.06 -7.43 7.77
C SER A 255 8.81 -8.61 8.70
N SER A 256 7.70 -8.61 9.45
CA SER A 256 7.40 -9.67 10.45
C SER A 256 7.23 -11.08 9.86
N ILE A 257 6.85 -11.17 8.59
CA ILE A 257 6.65 -12.43 7.86
C ILE A 257 7.86 -12.89 7.05
N LYS A 258 8.95 -12.13 7.09
CA LYS A 258 10.21 -12.50 6.44
C LYS A 258 11.03 -13.43 7.35
N GLN A 259 11.95 -14.20 6.76
CA GLN A 259 12.90 -15.02 7.51
C GLN A 259 13.65 -14.15 8.53
N ASP A 260 13.72 -14.63 9.77
CA ASP A 260 14.31 -13.93 10.92
C ASP A 260 13.69 -12.57 11.26
N GLY A 261 12.58 -12.17 10.60
CA GLY A 261 11.98 -10.83 10.75
C GLY A 261 12.80 -9.73 10.07
N ILE A 262 13.74 -10.10 9.22
CA ILE A 262 14.63 -9.18 8.47
C ILE A 262 13.96 -8.87 7.13
N CYS A 263 13.72 -7.58 6.85
CA CYS A 263 12.93 -7.12 5.71
C CYS A 263 13.52 -7.53 4.36
N GLU A 264 14.85 -7.66 4.28
CA GLU A 264 15.62 -8.05 3.09
C GLU A 264 15.49 -9.54 2.75
N ASN A 265 15.17 -10.36 3.74
CA ASN A 265 15.08 -11.80 3.56
C ASN A 265 13.79 -12.21 2.80
N PRO A 266 13.77 -13.42 2.22
CA PRO A 266 12.56 -14.00 1.62
C PRO A 266 11.41 -14.14 2.64
N VAL A 267 10.19 -14.24 2.14
CA VAL A 267 9.02 -14.56 2.96
C VAL A 267 9.16 -15.97 3.55
N ASP A 268 8.82 -16.11 4.84
CA ASP A 268 8.79 -17.37 5.56
C ASP A 268 7.35 -17.85 5.72
N LEU A 269 7.03 -18.97 5.09
CA LEU A 269 5.69 -19.56 5.08
C LEU A 269 5.13 -19.80 6.49
N GLU A 270 5.94 -20.32 7.41
CA GLU A 270 5.49 -20.62 8.76
C GLU A 270 5.22 -19.34 9.58
N ARG A 271 5.99 -18.27 9.34
CA ARG A 271 5.70 -16.97 9.95
C ARG A 271 4.39 -16.38 9.40
N VAL A 272 4.12 -16.52 8.09
CA VAL A 272 2.83 -16.11 7.50
C VAL A 272 1.68 -16.86 8.16
N ARG A 273 1.77 -18.21 8.27
CA ARG A 273 0.73 -19.05 8.88
C ARG A 273 0.43 -18.64 10.33
N ARG A 274 1.48 -18.45 11.15
CA ARG A 274 1.30 -18.03 12.54
C ARG A 274 0.65 -16.65 12.65
N LEU A 275 1.10 -15.69 11.83
CA LEU A 275 0.54 -14.33 11.82
C LEU A 275 -0.93 -14.33 11.39
N VAL A 276 -1.27 -15.05 10.31
CA VAL A 276 -2.66 -15.17 9.84
C VAL A 276 -3.54 -15.87 10.89
N ALA A 277 -3.05 -16.90 11.56
CA ALA A 277 -3.78 -17.54 12.65
C ALA A 277 -4.04 -16.56 13.81
N ALA A 278 -3.02 -15.79 14.21
CA ALA A 278 -3.17 -14.77 15.26
C ALA A 278 -4.12 -13.61 14.86
N ALA A 279 -4.21 -13.29 13.56
CA ALA A 279 -5.15 -12.29 13.08
C ALA A 279 -6.62 -12.74 13.11
N ARG A 280 -6.85 -14.04 13.13
CA ARG A 280 -8.19 -14.67 13.08
C ARG A 280 -8.67 -15.22 14.43
N SER A 281 -7.82 -15.17 15.47
CA SER A 281 -8.15 -15.58 16.84
C SER A 281 -8.89 -14.46 17.57
#